data_0924a05f15d69e7828fe565b3d66010a
#
_entry.id   0924a05f15d69e7828fe565b3d66010a
#
_cell.length_a   1.000
_cell.length_b   1.000
_cell.length_c   1.000
_cell.angle_alpha   90.00
_cell.angle_beta   90.00
_cell.angle_gamma   90.00
#
_symmetry.space_group_name_H-M   'P 1'
#
loop_
_entity.id
_entity.type
_entity.pdbx_description
1 polymer ?
#
loop_
_entity_poly.entity_id
_entity_poly.type
_entity_poly.pdbx_seq_one_letter_code
_entity_poly.pdbx_strand_id
1 'polypeptide(L)'
;MRVGRAIALALARAGMDVAIGYHRSAHAARRTVRELQAAGARALALRADLADPGAARGLVRDAARRLGGLDVLVNNAAVFERTPFLHATAAQYDRHLDLNLRGAFFCAQAAARVMRRRGGHIVNIGDVGALKAWPGYIPYTLSKAGTAALTRGLAAALRPLGIAVNCVAPGAVLRPPGFPLAHWKRLTRGRVKKVEDVAAAVVFFATCPRAVTGRVRNVD
;
A
#
# COMPACT_ATOMS: atom_id res chain seq x y z
N MET A 1 -8.10 -0.31 -9.16
CA MET A 1 -6.70 0.13 -9.02
C MET A 1 -6.58 1.63 -9.28
N ARG A 2 -6.83 2.49 -8.29
CA ARG A 2 -6.89 3.97 -8.47
C ARG A 2 -5.64 4.63 -7.87
N VAL A 3 -5.46 4.58 -6.55
CA VAL A 3 -4.28 5.15 -5.86
C VAL A 3 -3.01 4.38 -6.26
N GLY A 4 -3.05 3.05 -6.25
CA GLY A 4 -1.90 2.23 -6.65
C GLY A 4 -1.42 2.47 -8.08
N ARG A 5 -2.35 2.77 -9.03
CA ARG A 5 -1.96 3.15 -10.40
C ARG A 5 -1.17 4.47 -10.42
N ALA A 6 -1.63 5.49 -9.69
CA ALA A 6 -0.94 6.78 -9.65
C ALA A 6 0.45 6.64 -8.99
N ILE A 7 0.54 5.86 -7.90
CA ILE A 7 1.82 5.53 -7.26
C ILE A 7 2.76 4.84 -8.26
N ALA A 8 2.30 3.81 -8.97
CA ALA A 8 3.10 3.07 -9.93
C ALA A 8 3.65 3.99 -11.04
N LEU A 9 2.79 4.86 -11.61
CA LEU A 9 3.20 5.81 -12.64
C LEU A 9 4.21 6.85 -12.12
N ALA A 10 4.05 7.31 -10.86
CA ALA A 10 4.99 8.26 -10.27
C ALA A 10 6.37 7.62 -10.02
N LEU A 11 6.40 6.36 -9.57
CA LEU A 11 7.65 5.62 -9.39
C LEU A 11 8.35 5.35 -10.73
N ALA A 12 7.59 5.00 -11.78
CA ALA A 12 8.14 4.83 -13.13
C ALA A 12 8.75 6.13 -13.67
N ARG A 13 8.06 7.28 -13.50
CA ARG A 13 8.60 8.60 -13.87
C ARG A 13 9.83 9.00 -13.06
N ALA A 14 10.01 8.43 -11.89
CA ALA A 14 11.23 8.55 -11.08
C ALA A 14 12.33 7.54 -11.48
N GLY A 15 12.19 6.87 -12.62
CA GLY A 15 13.21 5.97 -13.20
C GLY A 15 13.19 4.54 -12.65
N MET A 16 12.11 4.11 -11.98
CA MET A 16 12.01 2.76 -11.40
C MET A 16 11.28 1.80 -12.33
N ASP A 17 11.79 0.57 -12.43
CA ASP A 17 11.04 -0.57 -12.98
C ASP A 17 9.96 -1.02 -11.99
N VAL A 18 8.78 -1.43 -12.47
CA VAL A 18 7.60 -1.63 -11.62
C VAL A 18 6.95 -2.98 -11.82
N ALA A 19 6.84 -3.76 -10.76
CA ALA A 19 5.95 -4.93 -10.70
C ALA A 19 4.64 -4.56 -9.99
N ILE A 20 3.51 -4.85 -10.64
CA ILE A 20 2.16 -4.62 -10.08
C ILE A 20 1.57 -5.95 -9.61
N GLY A 21 1.28 -6.05 -8.31
CA GLY A 21 0.45 -7.12 -7.77
C GLY A 21 -1.04 -6.87 -8.03
N TYR A 22 -1.76 -7.90 -8.46
CA TYR A 22 -3.22 -7.87 -8.57
C TYR A 22 -3.84 -9.22 -8.20
N HIS A 23 -5.08 -9.21 -7.72
CA HIS A 23 -5.83 -10.46 -7.48
C HIS A 23 -6.89 -10.70 -8.56
N ARG A 24 -7.89 -9.82 -8.68
CA ARG A 24 -9.04 -9.96 -9.59
C ARG A 24 -9.04 -9.00 -10.76
N SER A 25 -8.26 -7.91 -10.69
CA SER A 25 -8.31 -6.79 -11.63
C SER A 25 -7.31 -6.94 -12.79
N ALA A 26 -7.26 -8.10 -13.48
CA ALA A 26 -6.28 -8.41 -14.52
C ALA A 26 -6.28 -7.37 -15.66
N HIS A 27 -7.46 -6.96 -16.15
CA HIS A 27 -7.57 -5.96 -17.23
C HIS A 27 -6.98 -4.61 -16.82
N ALA A 28 -7.30 -4.13 -15.61
CA ALA A 28 -6.76 -2.87 -15.09
C ALA A 28 -5.24 -2.95 -14.84
N ALA A 29 -4.74 -4.11 -14.39
CA ALA A 29 -3.31 -4.33 -14.21
C ALA A 29 -2.56 -4.29 -15.55
N ARG A 30 -3.05 -5.00 -16.56
CA ARG A 30 -2.46 -4.98 -17.93
C ARG A 30 -2.48 -3.58 -18.55
N ARG A 31 -3.58 -2.82 -18.39
CA ARG A 31 -3.63 -1.43 -18.85
C ARG A 31 -2.56 -0.58 -18.18
N THR A 32 -2.42 -0.69 -16.85
CA THR A 32 -1.39 0.07 -16.13
C THR A 32 0.03 -0.33 -16.55
N VAL A 33 0.28 -1.62 -16.81
CA VAL A 33 1.60 -2.05 -17.34
C VAL A 33 1.92 -1.37 -18.68
N ARG A 34 0.95 -1.31 -19.61
CA ARG A 34 1.17 -0.58 -20.89
C ARG A 34 1.50 0.90 -20.68
N GLU A 35 0.82 1.55 -19.73
CA GLU A 35 1.08 2.96 -19.38
C GLU A 35 2.48 3.15 -18.77
N LEU A 36 2.94 2.22 -17.94
CA LEU A 36 4.28 2.24 -17.37
C LEU A 36 5.36 2.02 -18.43
N GLN A 37 5.12 1.09 -19.35
CA GLN A 37 6.03 0.81 -20.49
C GLN A 37 6.10 2.02 -21.45
N ALA A 38 4.97 2.67 -21.71
CA ALA A 38 4.93 3.92 -22.49
C ALA A 38 5.69 5.07 -21.79
N ALA A 39 5.83 5.02 -20.46
CA ALA A 39 6.66 5.94 -19.69
C ALA A 39 8.15 5.53 -19.61
N GLY A 40 8.57 4.48 -20.34
CA GLY A 40 9.96 4.02 -20.42
C GLY A 40 10.38 3.00 -19.35
N ALA A 41 9.52 2.60 -18.44
CA ALA A 41 9.86 1.63 -17.40
C ALA A 41 9.68 0.18 -17.88
N ARG A 42 10.55 -0.73 -17.43
CA ARG A 42 10.21 -2.16 -17.46
C ARG A 42 9.07 -2.40 -16.48
N ALA A 43 7.97 -3.00 -16.95
CA ALA A 43 6.81 -3.21 -16.12
C ALA A 43 6.18 -4.58 -16.33
N LEU A 44 5.68 -5.17 -15.26
CA LEU A 44 5.01 -6.47 -15.29
C LEU A 44 3.85 -6.51 -14.27
N ALA A 45 2.89 -7.39 -14.53
CA ALA A 45 1.78 -7.66 -13.63
C ALA A 45 1.83 -9.10 -13.14
N LEU A 46 1.71 -9.29 -11.83
CA LEU A 46 1.74 -10.60 -11.17
C LEU A 46 0.45 -10.83 -10.41
N ARG A 47 -0.17 -12.00 -10.61
CA ARG A 47 -1.39 -12.35 -9.87
C ARG A 47 -1.04 -12.98 -8.53
N ALA A 48 -1.62 -12.46 -7.45
CA ALA A 48 -1.54 -13.06 -6.13
C ALA A 48 -2.74 -12.65 -5.28
N ASP A 49 -3.22 -13.53 -4.42
CA ASP A 49 -4.09 -13.17 -3.32
C ASP A 49 -3.22 -12.86 -2.10
N LEU A 50 -3.13 -11.59 -1.74
CA LEU A 50 -2.28 -11.16 -0.63
C LEU A 50 -2.86 -11.47 0.75
N ALA A 51 -4.12 -11.93 0.84
CA ALA A 51 -4.66 -12.50 2.08
C ALA A 51 -4.00 -13.84 2.43
N ASP A 52 -3.45 -14.56 1.43
CA ASP A 52 -2.64 -15.76 1.64
C ASP A 52 -1.16 -15.40 1.85
N PRO A 53 -0.56 -15.78 3.00
CA PRO A 53 0.84 -15.48 3.31
C PRO A 53 1.84 -16.10 2.33
N GLY A 54 1.52 -17.25 1.74
CA GLY A 54 2.37 -17.93 0.75
C GLY A 54 2.40 -17.16 -0.56
N ALA A 55 1.23 -16.76 -1.05
CA ALA A 55 1.08 -15.96 -2.26
C ALA A 55 1.69 -14.56 -2.10
N ALA A 56 1.54 -13.92 -0.92
CA ALA A 56 2.15 -12.63 -0.61
C ALA A 56 3.69 -12.69 -0.71
N ARG A 57 4.30 -13.70 -0.08
CA ARG A 57 5.76 -13.93 -0.19
C ARG A 57 6.20 -14.30 -1.61
N GLY A 58 5.40 -15.12 -2.30
CA GLY A 58 5.64 -15.53 -3.69
C GLY A 58 5.68 -14.34 -4.63
N LEU A 59 4.68 -13.44 -4.55
CA LEU A 59 4.61 -12.23 -5.36
C LEU A 59 5.89 -11.40 -5.28
N VAL A 60 6.39 -11.15 -4.06
CA VAL A 60 7.58 -10.33 -3.86
C VAL A 60 8.83 -11.01 -4.43
N ARG A 61 9.00 -12.32 -4.21
CA ARG A 61 10.14 -13.07 -4.76
C ARG A 61 10.12 -13.12 -6.28
N ASP A 62 8.94 -13.31 -6.87
CA ASP A 62 8.78 -13.36 -8.33
C ASP A 62 9.02 -11.99 -8.98
N ALA A 63 8.55 -10.90 -8.35
CA ALA A 63 8.86 -9.54 -8.78
C ALA A 63 10.37 -9.29 -8.76
N ALA A 64 11.02 -9.59 -7.64
CA ALA A 64 12.47 -9.41 -7.50
C ALA A 64 13.26 -10.23 -8.52
N ARG A 65 12.89 -11.51 -8.75
CA ARG A 65 13.56 -12.36 -9.74
C ARG A 65 13.42 -11.79 -11.16
N ARG A 66 12.21 -11.36 -11.55
CA ARG A 66 11.93 -10.88 -12.91
C ARG A 66 12.48 -9.50 -13.21
N LEU A 67 12.62 -8.63 -12.20
CA LEU A 67 13.19 -7.30 -12.36
C LEU A 67 14.71 -7.26 -12.09
N GLY A 68 15.30 -8.34 -11.56
CA GLY A 68 16.72 -8.42 -11.23
C GLY A 68 17.07 -7.87 -9.84
N GLY A 69 16.07 -7.58 -9.01
CA GLY A 69 16.24 -7.05 -7.67
C GLY A 69 14.96 -6.43 -7.10
N LEU A 70 15.07 -5.89 -5.89
CA LEU A 70 14.00 -5.16 -5.24
C LEU A 70 14.60 -4.07 -4.35
N ASP A 71 14.36 -2.81 -4.68
CA ASP A 71 14.81 -1.65 -3.92
C ASP A 71 13.68 -1.01 -3.13
N VAL A 72 12.45 -1.12 -3.63
CA VAL A 72 11.26 -0.51 -3.03
C VAL A 72 10.10 -1.50 -3.01
N LEU A 73 9.46 -1.67 -1.85
CA LEU A 73 8.15 -2.30 -1.70
C LEU A 73 7.10 -1.25 -1.33
N VAL A 74 5.97 -1.21 -2.03
CA VAL A 74 4.81 -0.41 -1.64
C VAL A 74 3.63 -1.32 -1.29
N ASN A 75 3.27 -1.39 -0.01
CA ASN A 75 2.08 -2.09 0.48
C ASN A 75 0.86 -1.19 0.34
N ASN A 76 0.18 -1.28 -0.81
CA ASN A 76 -0.99 -0.47 -1.12
C ASN A 76 -2.31 -1.26 -1.15
N ALA A 77 -2.27 -2.59 -1.29
CA ALA A 77 -3.48 -3.40 -1.37
C ALA A 77 -4.33 -3.25 -0.10
N ALA A 78 -5.61 -2.98 -0.28
CA ALA A 78 -6.55 -2.87 0.83
C ALA A 78 -7.99 -3.09 0.37
N VAL A 79 -8.81 -3.60 1.29
CA VAL A 79 -10.26 -3.60 1.24
C VAL A 79 -10.79 -2.52 2.18
N PHE A 80 -11.88 -1.87 1.75
CA PHE A 80 -12.61 -0.87 2.51
C PHE A 80 -14.10 -1.19 2.38
N GLU A 81 -14.67 -1.82 3.39
CA GLU A 81 -16.08 -2.22 3.41
C GLU A 81 -16.75 -1.67 4.67
N ARG A 82 -18.03 -1.30 4.54
CA ARG A 82 -18.83 -0.91 5.68
C ARG A 82 -19.21 -2.16 6.50
N THR A 83 -18.91 -2.12 7.80
CA THR A 83 -19.10 -3.23 8.75
C THR A 83 -19.75 -2.68 10.02
N PRO A 84 -21.09 -2.46 10.04
CA PRO A 84 -21.78 -2.01 11.24
C PRO A 84 -21.54 -2.99 12.38
N PHE A 85 -21.12 -2.51 13.54
CA PHE A 85 -20.57 -3.33 14.63
C PHE A 85 -21.46 -4.50 15.02
N LEU A 86 -22.75 -4.26 15.23
CA LEU A 86 -23.69 -5.30 15.66
C LEU A 86 -23.97 -6.38 14.60
N HIS A 87 -23.58 -6.15 13.35
CA HIS A 87 -23.82 -7.05 12.22
C HIS A 87 -22.51 -7.48 11.51
N ALA A 88 -21.36 -7.07 12.04
CA ALA A 88 -20.08 -7.45 11.47
C ALA A 88 -19.83 -8.94 11.67
N THR A 89 -19.52 -9.65 10.58
CA THR A 89 -19.20 -11.07 10.62
C THR A 89 -17.70 -11.30 10.81
N ALA A 90 -17.32 -12.48 11.33
CA ALA A 90 -15.91 -12.89 11.41
C ALA A 90 -15.24 -12.81 10.03
N ALA A 91 -15.89 -13.27 8.97
CA ALA A 91 -15.35 -13.22 7.60
C ALA A 91 -15.08 -11.77 7.11
N GLN A 92 -15.90 -10.80 7.50
CA GLN A 92 -15.66 -9.39 7.20
C GLN A 92 -14.49 -8.83 8.01
N TYR A 93 -14.39 -9.20 9.27
CA TYR A 93 -13.26 -8.84 10.12
C TYR A 93 -11.95 -9.41 9.56
N ASP A 94 -11.90 -10.72 9.33
CA ASP A 94 -10.71 -11.42 8.80
C ASP A 94 -10.27 -10.85 7.45
N ARG A 95 -11.21 -10.59 6.54
CA ARG A 95 -10.90 -10.00 5.22
C ARG A 95 -10.13 -8.68 5.33
N HIS A 96 -10.47 -7.82 6.29
CA HIS A 96 -9.76 -6.57 6.51
C HIS A 96 -8.36 -6.81 7.10
N LEU A 97 -8.26 -7.65 8.12
CA LEU A 97 -6.98 -7.91 8.77
C LEU A 97 -6.04 -8.72 7.87
N ASP A 98 -6.56 -9.72 7.19
CA ASP A 98 -5.77 -10.59 6.32
C ASP A 98 -5.17 -9.85 5.13
N LEU A 99 -5.98 -9.05 4.43
CA LEU A 99 -5.47 -8.33 3.28
C LEU A 99 -4.66 -7.08 3.67
N ASN A 100 -5.24 -6.22 4.53
CA ASN A 100 -4.67 -4.89 4.77
C ASN A 100 -3.43 -4.93 5.70
N LEU A 101 -3.36 -5.90 6.62
CA LEU A 101 -2.31 -5.97 7.63
C LEU A 101 -1.45 -7.23 7.48
N ARG A 102 -2.04 -8.43 7.53
CA ARG A 102 -1.30 -9.69 7.42
C ARG A 102 -0.56 -9.80 6.09
N GLY A 103 -1.22 -9.46 4.97
CA GLY A 103 -0.59 -9.43 3.65
C GLY A 103 0.58 -8.46 3.57
N ALA A 104 0.42 -7.23 4.10
CA ALA A 104 1.50 -6.25 4.16
C ALA A 104 2.69 -6.75 5.00
N PHE A 105 2.44 -7.43 6.13
CA PHE A 105 3.48 -8.02 6.95
C PHE A 105 4.31 -9.06 6.17
N PHE A 106 3.66 -9.99 5.48
CA PHE A 106 4.37 -11.06 4.76
C PHE A 106 5.04 -10.57 3.46
N CYS A 107 4.49 -9.57 2.79
CA CYS A 107 5.19 -8.87 1.71
C CYS A 107 6.45 -8.18 2.23
N ALA A 108 6.36 -7.46 3.36
CA ALA A 108 7.50 -6.80 3.98
C ALA A 108 8.57 -7.80 4.44
N GLN A 109 8.17 -8.94 5.02
CA GLN A 109 9.10 -10.00 5.40
C GLN A 109 9.88 -10.56 4.20
N ALA A 110 9.18 -10.83 3.09
CA ALA A 110 9.82 -11.31 1.87
C ALA A 110 10.74 -10.25 1.25
N ALA A 111 10.31 -8.98 1.23
CA ALA A 111 11.13 -7.87 0.74
C ALA A 111 12.39 -7.69 1.57
N ALA A 112 12.30 -7.74 2.90
CA ALA A 112 13.46 -7.64 3.78
C ALA A 112 14.50 -8.73 3.51
N ARG A 113 14.06 -9.96 3.23
CA ARG A 113 14.97 -11.06 2.85
C ARG A 113 15.70 -10.80 1.53
N VAL A 114 15.03 -10.22 0.55
CA VAL A 114 15.63 -9.84 -0.73
C VAL A 114 16.59 -8.66 -0.56
N MET A 115 16.17 -7.64 0.18
CA MET A 115 16.91 -6.39 0.39
C MET A 115 18.08 -6.50 1.38
N ARG A 116 18.21 -7.59 2.14
CA ARG A 116 19.11 -7.70 3.32
C ARG A 116 20.57 -7.32 3.07
N ARG A 117 21.06 -7.42 1.83
CA ARG A 117 22.48 -7.12 1.49
C ARG A 117 22.66 -5.70 0.95
N ARG A 118 21.63 -5.12 0.33
CA ARG A 118 21.71 -3.81 -0.35
C ARG A 118 20.95 -2.72 0.38
N GLY A 119 20.10 -3.12 1.35
CA GLY A 119 19.12 -2.23 1.94
C GLY A 119 17.98 -1.92 0.97
N GLY A 120 17.12 -0.97 1.33
CA GLY A 120 15.97 -0.58 0.50
C GLY A 120 14.94 0.21 1.26
N HIS A 121 13.75 0.33 0.67
CA HIS A 121 12.63 1.08 1.24
C HIS A 121 11.35 0.26 1.24
N ILE A 122 10.60 0.30 2.33
CA ILE A 122 9.24 -0.22 2.43
C ILE A 122 8.31 0.94 2.73
N VAL A 123 7.31 1.17 1.88
CA VAL A 123 6.31 2.22 2.06
C VAL A 123 4.94 1.57 2.25
N ASN A 124 4.37 1.73 3.43
CA ASN A 124 3.02 1.27 3.73
C ASN A 124 2.00 2.36 3.46
N ILE A 125 0.83 2.01 2.91
CA ILE A 125 -0.28 2.93 2.74
C ILE A 125 -1.25 2.77 3.92
N GLY A 126 -1.18 3.74 4.83
CA GLY A 126 -2.06 3.89 5.97
C GLY A 126 -3.38 4.58 5.64
N ASP A 127 -3.93 5.29 6.62
CA ASP A 127 -5.11 6.14 6.49
C ASP A 127 -5.15 7.12 7.68
N VAL A 128 -5.43 8.40 7.44
CA VAL A 128 -5.58 9.40 8.52
C VAL A 128 -6.79 9.11 9.40
N GLY A 129 -7.76 8.35 8.89
CA GLY A 129 -8.93 7.89 9.63
C GLY A 129 -8.64 6.77 10.62
N ALA A 130 -7.43 6.18 10.61
CA ALA A 130 -7.08 5.06 11.48
C ALA A 130 -7.22 5.37 12.98
N LEU A 131 -7.06 6.62 13.37
CA LEU A 131 -7.19 7.09 14.75
C LEU A 131 -8.51 7.83 15.01
N LYS A 132 -9.42 7.87 14.03
CA LYS A 132 -10.74 8.50 14.16
C LYS A 132 -11.81 7.46 14.51
N ALA A 133 -12.82 7.89 15.23
CA ALA A 133 -13.99 7.04 15.51
C ALA A 133 -14.85 6.88 14.25
N TRP A 134 -14.78 5.70 13.64
CA TRP A 134 -15.60 5.30 12.47
C TRP A 134 -16.44 4.06 12.81
N PRO A 135 -17.60 4.23 13.48
CA PRO A 135 -18.37 3.10 14.02
C PRO A 135 -18.86 2.10 12.97
N GLY A 136 -18.98 2.52 11.70
CA GLY A 136 -19.33 1.61 10.61
C GLY A 136 -18.13 0.96 9.89
N TYR A 137 -16.91 1.12 10.38
CA TYR A 137 -15.68 0.67 9.70
C TYR A 137 -14.61 0.15 10.66
N ILE A 138 -15.01 -0.40 11.81
CA ILE A 138 -14.07 -0.79 12.88
C ILE A 138 -12.99 -1.77 12.41
N PRO A 139 -13.28 -2.89 11.70
CA PRO A 139 -12.22 -3.78 11.21
C PRO A 139 -11.23 -3.09 10.27
N TYR A 140 -11.72 -2.18 9.41
CA TYR A 140 -10.86 -1.38 8.55
C TYR A 140 -9.94 -0.47 9.36
N THR A 141 -10.48 0.31 10.31
CA THR A 141 -9.67 1.22 11.13
C THR A 141 -8.65 0.49 11.98
N LEU A 142 -9.00 -0.67 12.54
CA LEU A 142 -8.06 -1.57 13.23
C LEU A 142 -6.90 -1.99 12.32
N SER A 143 -7.20 -2.42 11.08
CA SER A 143 -6.18 -2.82 10.12
C SER A 143 -5.23 -1.66 9.77
N LYS A 144 -5.74 -0.43 9.64
CA LYS A 144 -4.94 0.76 9.32
C LYS A 144 -4.18 1.31 10.52
N ALA A 145 -4.71 1.22 11.72
CA ALA A 145 -3.97 1.49 12.95
C ALA A 145 -2.82 0.48 13.12
N GLY A 146 -3.09 -0.80 12.86
CA GLY A 146 -2.08 -1.85 12.80
C GLY A 146 -0.99 -1.57 11.77
N THR A 147 -1.32 -0.98 10.62
CA THR A 147 -0.33 -0.59 9.60
C THR A 147 0.67 0.45 10.13
N ALA A 148 0.22 1.42 10.93
CA ALA A 148 1.10 2.42 11.54
C ALA A 148 2.02 1.77 12.60
N ALA A 149 1.50 0.86 13.42
CA ALA A 149 2.27 0.08 14.39
C ALA A 149 3.30 -0.82 13.69
N LEU A 150 2.87 -1.55 12.65
CA LEU A 150 3.72 -2.38 11.80
C LEU A 150 4.88 -1.57 11.21
N THR A 151 4.61 -0.35 10.72
CA THR A 151 5.63 0.53 10.16
C THR A 151 6.72 0.83 11.18
N ARG A 152 6.35 1.20 12.41
CA ARG A 152 7.33 1.52 13.47
C ARG A 152 8.11 0.29 13.91
N GLY A 153 7.43 -0.86 14.09
CA GLY A 153 8.07 -2.13 14.47
C GLY A 153 9.07 -2.60 13.42
N LEU A 154 8.68 -2.57 12.14
CA LEU A 154 9.58 -2.94 11.04
C LEU A 154 10.73 -1.95 10.88
N ALA A 155 10.50 -0.64 11.07
CA ALA A 155 11.57 0.36 11.03
C ALA A 155 12.66 0.10 12.05
N ALA A 156 12.29 -0.29 13.28
CA ALA A 156 13.24 -0.68 14.32
C ALA A 156 13.96 -1.98 13.96
N ALA A 157 13.23 -3.02 13.59
CA ALA A 157 13.76 -4.35 13.30
C ALA A 157 14.68 -4.39 12.06
N LEU A 158 14.40 -3.55 11.05
CA LEU A 158 15.12 -3.59 9.77
C LEU A 158 16.20 -2.51 9.63
N ARG A 159 16.33 -1.61 10.60
CA ARG A 159 17.40 -0.60 10.63
C ARG A 159 18.81 -1.21 10.48
N PRO A 160 19.17 -2.32 11.18
CA PRO A 160 20.50 -2.94 11.02
C PRO A 160 20.76 -3.47 9.60
N LEU A 161 19.72 -3.71 8.81
CA LEU A 161 19.81 -4.16 7.42
C LEU A 161 19.82 -2.99 6.42
N GLY A 162 19.83 -1.74 6.87
CA GLY A 162 19.76 -0.57 6.02
C GLY A 162 18.43 -0.45 5.25
N ILE A 163 17.33 -1.00 5.78
CA ILE A 163 16.02 -0.94 5.17
C ILE A 163 15.16 0.09 5.90
N ALA A 164 14.79 1.16 5.22
CA ALA A 164 13.88 2.17 5.74
C ALA A 164 12.42 1.73 5.58
N VAL A 165 11.61 1.94 6.62
CA VAL A 165 10.18 1.61 6.57
C VAL A 165 9.37 2.83 7.00
N ASN A 166 8.52 3.33 6.10
CA ASN A 166 7.70 4.51 6.33
C ASN A 166 6.24 4.26 5.92
N CYS A 167 5.35 5.15 6.35
CA CYS A 167 3.94 5.07 6.04
C CYS A 167 3.46 6.40 5.46
N VAL A 168 2.73 6.34 4.34
CA VAL A 168 1.91 7.44 3.83
C VAL A 168 0.49 7.18 4.27
N ALA A 169 -0.13 8.11 4.97
CA ALA A 169 -1.51 8.03 5.45
C ALA A 169 -2.38 9.05 4.69
N PRO A 170 -3.06 8.65 3.61
CA PRO A 170 -3.95 9.53 2.88
C PRO A 170 -5.20 9.87 3.68
N GLY A 171 -5.71 11.10 3.49
CA GLY A 171 -7.07 11.46 3.83
C GLY A 171 -8.05 11.10 2.71
N ALA A 172 -9.08 11.92 2.55
CA ALA A 172 -10.06 11.75 1.48
C ALA A 172 -9.45 12.12 0.12
N VAL A 173 -9.13 11.11 -0.68
CA VAL A 173 -8.50 11.28 -2.00
C VAL A 173 -9.45 10.89 -3.13
N LEU A 174 -10.07 9.73 -3.03
CA LEU A 174 -10.97 9.19 -4.05
C LEU A 174 -12.21 8.59 -3.38
N ARG A 175 -13.39 8.95 -3.84
CA ARG A 175 -14.63 8.35 -3.35
C ARG A 175 -14.59 6.82 -3.60
N PRO A 176 -14.76 5.98 -2.56
CA PRO A 176 -14.83 4.54 -2.74
C PRO A 176 -16.02 4.15 -3.64
N PRO A 177 -15.90 3.08 -4.43
CA PRO A 177 -17.05 2.55 -5.18
C PRO A 177 -18.22 2.25 -4.23
N GLY A 178 -19.44 2.61 -4.64
CA GLY A 178 -20.64 2.40 -3.82
C GLY A 178 -20.80 3.35 -2.63
N PHE A 179 -19.83 4.18 -2.31
CA PHE A 179 -19.95 5.14 -1.20
C PHE A 179 -20.91 6.29 -1.58
N PRO A 180 -21.98 6.58 -0.79
CA PRO A 180 -22.98 7.59 -1.12
C PRO A 180 -22.35 8.97 -1.30
N LEU A 181 -22.69 9.66 -2.41
CA LEU A 181 -22.12 10.96 -2.76
C LEU A 181 -22.41 12.03 -1.71
N ALA A 182 -23.64 12.07 -1.18
CA ALA A 182 -24.01 13.01 -0.13
C ALA A 182 -23.17 12.81 1.14
N HIS A 183 -22.95 11.56 1.53
CA HIS A 183 -22.09 11.23 2.68
C HIS A 183 -20.63 11.59 2.39
N TRP A 184 -20.13 11.33 1.17
CA TRP A 184 -18.78 11.73 0.76
C TRP A 184 -18.58 13.24 0.85
N LYS A 185 -19.50 14.04 0.31
CA LYS A 185 -19.44 15.52 0.38
C LYS A 185 -19.41 16.01 1.84
N ARG A 186 -20.26 15.43 2.71
CA ARG A 186 -20.29 15.76 4.14
C ARG A 186 -18.99 15.39 4.86
N LEU A 187 -18.45 14.19 4.59
CA LEU A 187 -17.22 13.69 5.19
C LEU A 187 -16.01 14.55 4.81
N THR A 188 -15.91 14.90 3.53
CA THR A 188 -14.77 15.64 3.00
C THR A 188 -14.88 17.15 3.21
N ARG A 189 -16.06 17.68 3.47
CA ARG A 189 -16.35 19.12 3.52
C ARG A 189 -15.76 19.89 2.32
N GLY A 190 -15.79 19.25 1.13
CA GLY A 190 -15.18 19.78 -0.10
C GLY A 190 -13.64 19.69 -0.16
N ARG A 191 -12.99 19.22 0.89
CA ARG A 191 -11.52 19.06 0.93
C ARG A 191 -11.14 17.65 0.49
N VAL A 192 -10.87 17.49 -0.79
CA VAL A 192 -10.38 16.24 -1.37
C VAL A 192 -8.96 16.48 -1.89
N LYS A 193 -8.01 15.71 -1.41
CA LYS A 193 -6.62 15.78 -1.89
C LYS A 193 -6.49 15.10 -3.25
N LYS A 194 -5.51 15.50 -4.00
CA LYS A 194 -5.19 14.86 -5.28
C LYS A 194 -4.49 13.52 -5.04
N VAL A 195 -4.74 12.58 -5.89
CA VAL A 195 -4.06 11.27 -5.83
C VAL A 195 -2.56 11.40 -6.10
N GLU A 196 -2.17 12.44 -6.82
CA GLU A 196 -0.79 12.82 -7.12
C GLU A 196 -0.03 13.24 -5.86
N ASP A 197 -0.68 13.86 -4.87
CA ASP A 197 -0.05 14.23 -3.60
C ASP A 197 0.36 12.99 -2.80
N VAL A 198 -0.50 11.96 -2.83
CA VAL A 198 -0.19 10.65 -2.23
C VAL A 198 0.96 9.99 -2.95
N ALA A 199 0.95 10.02 -4.29
CA ALA A 199 2.01 9.42 -5.10
C ALA A 199 3.36 10.13 -4.87
N ALA A 200 3.37 11.46 -4.77
CA ALA A 200 4.56 12.25 -4.48
C ALA A 200 5.15 11.91 -3.09
N ALA A 201 4.29 11.74 -2.07
CA ALA A 201 4.73 11.31 -0.74
C ALA A 201 5.33 9.90 -0.75
N VAL A 202 4.80 8.99 -1.58
CA VAL A 202 5.37 7.64 -1.75
C VAL A 202 6.73 7.71 -2.45
N VAL A 203 6.87 8.50 -3.52
CA VAL A 203 8.16 8.69 -4.21
C VAL A 203 9.19 9.26 -3.25
N PHE A 204 8.83 10.28 -2.46
CA PHE A 204 9.72 10.82 -1.42
C PHE A 204 10.25 9.71 -0.50
N PHE A 205 9.38 8.86 0.08
CA PHE A 205 9.83 7.78 0.96
C PHE A 205 10.53 6.64 0.23
N ALA A 206 10.35 6.50 -1.05
CA ALA A 206 11.06 5.52 -1.88
C ALA A 206 12.49 5.95 -2.25
N THR A 207 12.81 7.26 -2.12
CA THR A 207 14.09 7.84 -2.58
C THR A 207 14.83 8.63 -1.50
N CYS A 208 14.22 8.89 -0.35
CA CYS A 208 14.84 9.65 0.74
C CYS A 208 16.03 8.88 1.38
N PRO A 209 16.92 9.55 2.11
CA PRO A 209 17.95 8.87 2.89
C PRO A 209 17.35 7.80 3.82
N ARG A 210 17.96 6.63 3.90
CA ARG A 210 17.46 5.50 4.71
C ARG A 210 17.42 5.78 6.22
N ALA A 211 18.07 6.86 6.67
CA ALA A 211 17.96 7.37 8.04
C ALA A 211 16.53 7.88 8.34
N VAL A 212 15.76 8.26 7.29
CA VAL A 212 14.34 8.63 7.40
C VAL A 212 13.52 7.35 7.45
N THR A 213 13.25 6.86 8.65
CA THR A 213 12.54 5.60 8.89
C THR A 213 11.58 5.71 10.09
N GLY A 214 10.54 4.88 10.13
CA GLY A 214 9.53 4.87 11.20
C GLY A 214 8.53 6.03 11.13
N ARG A 215 8.51 6.79 10.04
CA ARG A 215 7.64 7.97 9.89
C ARG A 215 6.26 7.58 9.37
N VAL A 216 5.25 8.27 9.89
CA VAL A 216 3.88 8.24 9.36
C VAL A 216 3.58 9.66 8.88
N ARG A 217 3.43 9.85 7.57
CA ARG A 217 3.13 11.13 6.95
C ARG A 217 1.68 11.18 6.52
N ASN A 218 0.93 12.08 7.11
CA ASN A 218 -0.43 12.38 6.68
C ASN A 218 -0.40 13.17 5.35
N VAL A 219 -1.36 12.87 4.48
CA VAL A 219 -1.66 13.57 3.24
C VAL A 219 -3.15 13.90 3.26
N ASP A 220 -3.53 14.94 4.03
CA ASP A 220 -4.90 15.38 4.30
C ASP A 220 -5.08 16.90 4.20
#